data_3cfd06af6cd720e0c911960add1cb6ac
#
_entry.id   3cfd06af6cd720e0c911960add1cb6ac
#
_cell.length_a   1.000
_cell.length_b   1.000
_cell.length_c   1.000
_cell.angle_alpha   90.00
_cell.angle_beta   90.00
_cell.angle_gamma   90.00
#
_symmetry.space_group_name_H-M   'P 1'
#
loop_
_entity.id
_entity.type
_entity.pdbx_description
1 polymer ?
#
loop_
_entity_poly.entity_id
_entity_poly.type
_entity_poly.pdbx_seq_one_letter_code
_entity_poly.pdbx_strand_id
1 'polypeptide(L)'
;MFNFINKKKTLLITLIIIFFLISIITIINTYLQNTETLSNNLLENIPEYDFDCDGENDELTIISTNSTYSIKIKNSTGEILLKSNEFDYSLLDITSSCSINISYIDLNRNKIPELIISGFKNNKPTFYIFQWLDNTFKEILFSQNNILGILDYNNSRTPKVFTTNSSTGDKGTNSYILNSNSIKDISFSKQSIPSLGNIQTLINLIEADYELDDAPDIFTSYIPSEELGILWNLDKSTYRYSFQKGYFYDISWDNLGKATSIYWVLSFEKINFIDSNNAPEELTIHVIVNLEELDEYKISSIIKN
;
A
#
# COMPACT_ATOMS: atom_id res chain seq x y z
N MET A 1 -9.61 54.33 -50.45
CA MET A 1 -10.49 53.22 -50.02
C MET A 1 -9.77 51.84 -49.88
N PHE A 2 -8.88 51.50 -50.77
CA PHE A 2 -8.11 50.22 -50.74
C PHE A 2 -7.19 50.07 -49.54
N ASN A 3 -6.56 51.08 -49.00
CA ASN A 3 -5.66 51.00 -47.82
C ASN A 3 -6.39 50.71 -46.48
N PHE A 4 -7.66 51.09 -46.43
CA PHE A 4 -8.45 50.89 -45.20
C PHE A 4 -8.95 49.41 -45.05
N ILE A 5 -9.19 48.75 -46.19
CA ILE A 5 -9.62 47.34 -46.27
C ILE A 5 -8.45 46.43 -45.94
N ASN A 6 -7.24 46.73 -46.34
CA ASN A 6 -6.03 45.98 -46.02
C ASN A 6 -5.67 46.08 -44.53
N LYS A 7 -5.82 47.27 -43.90
CA LYS A 7 -5.60 47.41 -42.45
C LYS A 7 -6.60 46.63 -41.61
N LYS A 8 -7.87 46.54 -42.02
CA LYS A 8 -8.87 45.72 -41.33
C LYS A 8 -8.58 44.20 -41.47
N LYS A 9 -8.11 43.75 -42.64
CA LYS A 9 -7.72 42.32 -42.84
C LYS A 9 -6.47 41.96 -42.04
N THR A 10 -5.45 42.81 -41.99
CA THR A 10 -4.27 42.58 -41.14
C THR A 10 -4.63 42.57 -39.67
N LEU A 11 -5.50 43.47 -39.20
CA LEU A 11 -5.96 43.48 -37.82
C LEU A 11 -6.73 42.17 -37.44
N LEU A 12 -7.57 41.69 -38.35
CA LEU A 12 -8.31 40.43 -38.15
C LEU A 12 -7.38 39.23 -38.08
N ILE A 13 -6.37 39.15 -38.94
CA ILE A 13 -5.39 38.08 -38.95
C ILE A 13 -4.54 38.11 -37.68
N THR A 14 -4.11 39.25 -37.21
CA THR A 14 -3.38 39.39 -35.94
C THR A 14 -4.23 38.97 -34.75
N LEU A 15 -5.52 39.27 -34.68
CA LEU A 15 -6.42 38.83 -33.63
C LEU A 15 -6.62 37.32 -33.62
N ILE A 16 -6.71 36.68 -34.79
CA ILE A 16 -6.82 35.22 -34.92
C ILE A 16 -5.52 34.56 -34.42
N ILE A 17 -4.35 35.08 -34.77
CA ILE A 17 -3.07 34.53 -34.30
C ILE A 17 -2.93 34.65 -32.77
N ILE A 18 -3.32 35.80 -32.21
CA ILE A 18 -3.30 36.02 -30.76
C ILE A 18 -4.25 35.04 -30.04
N PHE A 19 -5.45 34.82 -30.59
CA PHE A 19 -6.41 33.84 -30.04
C PHE A 19 -5.86 32.42 -30.07
N PHE A 20 -5.20 32.02 -31.16
CA PHE A 20 -4.54 30.70 -31.26
C PHE A 20 -3.37 30.57 -30.28
N LEU A 21 -2.56 31.60 -30.07
CA LEU A 21 -1.46 31.60 -29.09
C LEU A 21 -1.99 31.46 -27.65
N ILE A 22 -3.06 32.20 -27.32
CA ILE A 22 -3.70 32.11 -26.01
C ILE A 22 -4.29 30.69 -25.80
N SER A 23 -4.92 30.12 -26.83
CA SER A 23 -5.46 28.77 -26.77
C SER A 23 -4.36 27.70 -26.57
N ILE A 24 -3.22 27.84 -27.23
CA ILE A 24 -2.05 26.97 -27.05
C ILE A 24 -1.48 27.10 -25.64
N ILE A 25 -1.34 28.33 -25.13
CA ILE A 25 -0.84 28.57 -23.76
C ILE A 25 -1.80 28.01 -22.72
N THR A 26 -3.12 28.10 -22.91
CA THR A 26 -4.10 27.48 -21.99
C THR A 26 -4.04 25.96 -22.03
N ILE A 27 -3.86 25.36 -23.20
CA ILE A 27 -3.69 23.91 -23.34
C ILE A 27 -2.39 23.44 -22.68
N ILE A 28 -1.29 24.17 -22.88
CA ILE A 28 0.00 23.86 -22.22
C ILE A 28 -0.12 24.04 -20.71
N ASN A 29 -0.76 25.09 -20.22
CA ASN A 29 -0.97 25.28 -18.78
C ASN A 29 -1.89 24.22 -18.16
N THR A 30 -2.94 23.79 -18.85
CA THR A 30 -3.77 22.66 -18.38
C THR A 30 -2.99 21.33 -18.40
N TYR A 31 -2.11 21.13 -19.36
CA TYR A 31 -1.21 19.96 -19.39
C TYR A 31 -0.16 20.03 -18.26
N LEU A 32 0.39 21.20 -17.96
CA LEU A 32 1.36 21.40 -16.87
C LEU A 32 0.73 21.39 -15.47
N GLN A 33 -0.55 21.75 -15.34
CA GLN A 33 -1.26 21.70 -14.07
C GLN A 33 -1.74 20.28 -13.70
N ASN A 34 -1.74 19.33 -14.63
CA ASN A 34 -2.08 17.93 -14.34
C ASN A 34 -0.90 17.09 -13.81
N THR A 35 0.26 17.69 -13.61
CA THR A 35 1.29 17.12 -12.73
C THR A 35 1.09 17.67 -11.33
N GLU A 36 0.05 17.24 -10.64
CA GLU A 36 0.00 17.37 -9.19
C GLU A 36 1.11 16.49 -8.63
N THR A 37 2.23 17.08 -8.27
CA THR A 37 3.07 16.56 -7.21
C THR A 37 2.16 16.54 -5.99
N LEU A 38 1.69 15.38 -5.57
CA LEU A 38 1.06 15.24 -4.27
C LEU A 38 2.08 15.76 -3.27
N SER A 39 1.87 17.02 -2.87
CA SER A 39 2.64 17.60 -1.80
C SER A 39 2.51 16.69 -0.60
N ASN A 40 3.60 16.33 -0.02
CA ASN A 40 3.97 15.64 1.21
C ASN A 40 2.92 15.34 2.30
N ASN A 41 1.65 15.70 2.15
CA ASN A 41 0.62 15.56 3.19
C ASN A 41 0.09 14.13 3.38
N LEU A 42 0.39 13.18 2.49
CA LEU A 42 0.06 11.75 2.65
C LEU A 42 1.29 10.91 3.04
N LEU A 43 2.47 11.51 3.11
CA LEU A 43 3.75 10.84 3.34
C LEU A 43 4.55 11.47 4.48
N GLU A 44 3.88 12.01 5.49
CA GLU A 44 4.52 12.75 6.59
C GLU A 44 5.64 11.99 7.33
N ASN A 45 5.92 10.72 7.01
CA ASN A 45 6.92 9.90 7.69
C ASN A 45 7.56 8.79 6.85
N ILE A 46 7.86 8.99 5.55
CA ILE A 46 8.81 8.08 4.90
C ILE A 46 10.19 8.49 5.38
N PRO A 47 10.89 7.66 6.17
CA PRO A 47 12.24 8.02 6.60
C PRO A 47 13.15 8.12 5.38
N GLU A 48 13.92 9.20 5.31
CA GLU A 48 15.01 9.31 4.35
C GLU A 48 16.03 8.21 4.63
N TYR A 49 16.55 7.60 3.60
CA TYR A 49 17.52 6.51 3.71
C TYR A 49 18.59 6.62 2.65
N ASP A 50 19.83 6.28 3.01
CA ASP A 50 20.98 6.19 2.12
C ASP A 50 21.04 4.77 1.52
N PHE A 51 20.46 4.58 0.33
CA PHE A 51 20.39 3.26 -0.33
C PHE A 51 21.67 2.88 -1.05
N ASP A 52 22.45 3.85 -1.49
CA ASP A 52 23.69 3.60 -2.22
C ASP A 52 24.95 3.65 -1.32
N CYS A 53 24.75 3.95 -0.01
CA CYS A 53 25.78 4.02 1.01
C CYS A 53 26.87 5.06 0.71
N ASP A 54 26.52 6.19 0.09
CA ASP A 54 27.43 7.29 -0.18
C ASP A 54 27.58 8.28 1.00
N GLY A 55 26.75 8.14 2.03
CA GLY A 55 26.74 8.95 3.25
C GLY A 55 25.74 10.11 3.21
N GLU A 56 24.97 10.26 2.13
CA GLU A 56 23.88 11.22 1.99
C GLU A 56 22.54 10.46 1.88
N ASN A 57 21.47 11.01 2.46
CA ASN A 57 20.17 10.39 2.36
C ASN A 57 19.57 10.60 0.98
N ASP A 58 18.90 9.57 0.46
CA ASP A 58 18.20 9.59 -0.81
C ASP A 58 16.77 10.13 -0.66
N GLU A 59 16.31 10.88 -1.64
CA GLU A 59 14.97 11.49 -1.67
C GLU A 59 14.00 10.60 -2.47
N LEU A 60 12.97 10.05 -1.81
CA LEU A 60 11.89 9.34 -2.47
C LEU A 60 10.73 10.30 -2.80
N THR A 61 10.28 10.29 -4.04
CA THR A 61 9.16 11.11 -4.53
C THR A 61 8.11 10.23 -5.20
N ILE A 62 6.84 10.37 -4.80
CA ILE A 62 5.70 9.77 -5.51
C ILE A 62 5.23 10.76 -6.57
N ILE A 63 5.15 10.31 -7.80
CA ILE A 63 4.67 11.09 -8.94
C ILE A 63 3.30 10.55 -9.34
N SER A 64 2.28 11.40 -9.27
CA SER A 64 0.97 11.08 -9.81
C SER A 64 0.85 11.61 -11.24
N THR A 65 0.46 10.77 -12.18
CA THR A 65 0.25 11.14 -13.57
C THR A 65 -1.03 10.48 -14.08
N ASN A 66 -2.00 11.26 -14.53
CA ASN A 66 -3.33 10.80 -14.93
C ASN A 66 -4.05 10.06 -13.78
N SER A 67 -4.05 8.73 -13.81
CA SER A 67 -4.69 7.87 -12.81
C SER A 67 -3.73 6.90 -12.15
N THR A 68 -2.41 7.13 -12.27
CA THR A 68 -1.39 6.19 -11.80
C THR A 68 -0.30 6.86 -10.97
N TYR A 69 0.32 6.06 -10.10
CA TYR A 69 1.52 6.43 -9.36
C TYR A 69 2.77 5.83 -9.99
N SER A 70 3.80 6.67 -10.08
CA SER A 70 5.20 6.27 -10.32
C SER A 70 6.03 6.70 -9.13
N ILE A 71 7.14 6.01 -8.86
CA ILE A 71 8.01 6.33 -7.75
C ILE A 71 9.40 6.61 -8.28
N LYS A 72 9.93 7.75 -7.87
CA LYS A 72 11.26 8.23 -8.21
C LYS A 72 12.11 8.32 -6.97
N ILE A 73 13.35 7.87 -7.06
CA ILE A 73 14.37 8.04 -6.02
C ILE A 73 15.49 8.87 -6.62
N LYS A 74 15.87 9.92 -5.91
CA LYS A 74 16.97 10.80 -6.27
C LYS A 74 18.10 10.60 -5.27
N ASN A 75 19.26 10.22 -5.77
CA ASN A 75 20.50 10.09 -5.03
C ASN A 75 21.59 11.04 -5.58
N SER A 76 22.78 10.98 -5.02
CA SER A 76 23.91 11.81 -5.45
C SER A 76 24.32 11.59 -6.91
N THR A 77 24.04 10.42 -7.48
CA THR A 77 24.43 10.05 -8.85
C THR A 77 23.36 10.41 -9.89
N GLY A 78 22.10 10.66 -9.48
CA GLY A 78 21.02 11.03 -10.38
C GLY A 78 19.63 10.64 -9.90
N GLU A 79 18.70 10.50 -10.85
CA GLU A 79 17.32 10.14 -10.59
C GLU A 79 17.03 8.74 -11.16
N ILE A 80 16.42 7.89 -10.34
CA ILE A 80 16.01 6.54 -10.69
C ILE A 80 14.49 6.47 -10.62
N LEU A 81 13.85 6.14 -11.72
CA LEU A 81 12.43 5.84 -11.75
C LEU A 81 12.23 4.34 -11.57
N LEU A 82 11.48 3.94 -10.55
CA LEU A 82 11.22 2.52 -10.28
C LEU A 82 10.44 1.90 -11.44
N LYS A 83 10.87 0.72 -11.83
CA LYS A 83 10.29 -0.02 -12.95
C LYS A 83 9.83 -1.40 -12.50
N SER A 84 8.55 -1.71 -12.75
CA SER A 84 8.02 -3.07 -12.60
C SER A 84 8.26 -3.89 -13.86
N ASN A 85 8.45 -5.18 -13.67
CA ASN A 85 8.55 -6.14 -14.79
C ASN A 85 7.19 -6.33 -15.49
N GLU A 86 6.07 -6.11 -14.76
CA GLU A 86 4.71 -6.33 -15.26
C GLU A 86 4.06 -5.05 -15.83
N PHE A 87 4.31 -3.89 -15.21
CA PHE A 87 3.58 -2.65 -15.51
C PHE A 87 4.48 -1.46 -15.85
N ASP A 88 5.75 -1.73 -16.15
CA ASP A 88 6.75 -0.72 -16.46
C ASP A 88 6.86 0.35 -15.35
N TYR A 89 6.77 1.63 -15.65
CA TYR A 89 6.90 2.72 -14.69
C TYR A 89 5.58 3.09 -13.99
N SER A 90 4.45 2.57 -14.45
CA SER A 90 3.13 2.79 -13.86
C SER A 90 2.86 1.74 -12.78
N LEU A 91 3.38 1.96 -11.57
CA LEU A 91 3.37 0.94 -10.52
C LEU A 91 1.97 0.69 -9.96
N LEU A 92 1.24 1.74 -9.59
CA LEU A 92 -0.05 1.65 -8.93
C LEU A 92 -1.07 2.60 -9.55
N ASP A 93 -2.35 2.29 -9.38
CA ASP A 93 -3.44 3.16 -9.77
C ASP A 93 -3.85 4.06 -8.60
N ILE A 94 -4.31 5.28 -8.90
CA ILE A 94 -4.85 6.19 -7.90
C ILE A 94 -6.29 5.76 -7.61
N THR A 95 -6.57 5.41 -6.37
CA THR A 95 -7.91 5.02 -5.91
C THR A 95 -8.30 5.84 -4.69
N SER A 96 -9.59 6.15 -4.54
CA SER A 96 -10.11 6.85 -3.36
C SER A 96 -10.26 5.92 -2.15
N SER A 97 -10.35 4.62 -2.39
CA SER A 97 -10.64 3.61 -1.37
C SER A 97 -9.41 2.92 -0.80
N CYS A 98 -8.21 3.23 -1.30
CA CYS A 98 -6.99 2.59 -0.81
C CYS A 98 -5.76 3.43 -1.09
N SER A 99 -5.09 3.86 -0.04
CA SER A 99 -3.86 4.63 -0.11
C SER A 99 -2.66 3.76 -0.52
N ILE A 100 -1.67 4.41 -1.16
CA ILE A 100 -0.35 3.82 -1.35
C ILE A 100 0.38 3.76 0.00
N ASN A 101 1.04 2.63 0.28
CA ASN A 101 1.92 2.49 1.44
C ASN A 101 3.32 2.13 0.96
N ILE A 102 4.31 2.78 1.58
CA ILE A 102 5.74 2.55 1.34
C ILE A 102 6.42 2.27 2.68
N SER A 103 7.23 1.23 2.73
CA SER A 103 8.02 0.88 3.90
C SER A 103 9.39 0.34 3.50
N TYR A 104 10.35 0.44 4.43
CA TYR A 104 11.72 -0.01 4.28
C TYR A 104 12.04 -1.09 5.30
N ILE A 105 12.54 -2.24 4.85
CA ILE A 105 12.86 -3.38 5.71
C ILE A 105 14.09 -4.08 5.15
N ASP A 106 15.12 -4.26 5.96
CA ASP A 106 16.32 -5.02 5.59
C ASP A 106 16.03 -6.53 5.67
N LEU A 107 15.57 -7.11 4.55
CA LEU A 107 15.17 -8.52 4.46
C LEU A 107 16.36 -9.46 4.29
N ASN A 108 17.48 -8.98 3.75
CA ASN A 108 18.65 -9.79 3.45
C ASN A 108 19.83 -9.58 4.41
N ARG A 109 19.69 -8.68 5.40
CA ARG A 109 20.66 -8.35 6.44
C ARG A 109 21.95 -7.71 5.94
N ASN A 110 21.88 -6.99 4.84
CA ASN A 110 23.02 -6.27 4.29
C ASN A 110 23.12 -4.81 4.78
N LYS A 111 22.18 -4.38 5.63
CA LYS A 111 21.98 -3.02 6.16
C LYS A 111 21.42 -2.02 5.14
N ILE A 112 21.12 -2.45 3.94
CA ILE A 112 20.39 -1.66 2.94
C ILE A 112 18.99 -2.23 2.89
N PRO A 113 17.95 -1.49 3.29
CA PRO A 113 16.60 -2.04 3.31
C PRO A 113 16.05 -2.21 1.89
N GLU A 114 15.25 -3.24 1.72
CA GLU A 114 14.37 -3.36 0.58
C GLU A 114 13.20 -2.39 0.72
N LEU A 115 12.77 -1.87 -0.42
CA LEU A 115 11.63 -0.97 -0.54
C LEU A 115 10.37 -1.78 -0.83
N ILE A 116 9.40 -1.73 0.08
CA ILE A 116 8.11 -2.40 -0.06
C ILE A 116 7.05 -1.37 -0.43
N ILE A 117 6.37 -1.59 -1.53
CA ILE A 117 5.33 -0.70 -2.04
C ILE A 117 4.04 -1.48 -2.16
N SER A 118 2.94 -0.93 -1.64
CA SER A 118 1.63 -1.55 -1.74
C SER A 118 0.54 -0.55 -2.11
N GLY A 119 -0.44 -1.04 -2.87
CA GLY A 119 -1.59 -0.28 -3.33
C GLY A 119 -2.46 -1.12 -4.24
N PHE A 120 -3.01 -0.52 -5.27
CA PHE A 120 -3.87 -1.17 -6.26
C PHE A 120 -3.33 -1.02 -7.66
N LYS A 121 -3.48 -2.05 -8.48
CA LYS A 121 -3.23 -2.02 -9.92
C LYS A 121 -4.26 -2.86 -10.66
N ASN A 122 -4.94 -2.25 -11.64
CA ASN A 122 -6.02 -2.90 -12.41
C ASN A 122 -7.11 -3.51 -11.49
N ASN A 123 -7.55 -2.75 -10.48
CA ASN A 123 -8.53 -3.16 -9.47
C ASN A 123 -8.12 -4.38 -8.63
N LYS A 124 -6.82 -4.63 -8.51
CA LYS A 124 -6.28 -5.71 -7.67
C LYS A 124 -5.31 -5.14 -6.65
N PRO A 125 -5.33 -5.64 -5.41
CA PRO A 125 -4.26 -5.37 -4.46
C PRO A 125 -2.93 -5.75 -5.09
N THR A 126 -1.94 -4.92 -4.90
CA THR A 126 -0.64 -5.12 -5.55
C THR A 126 0.47 -4.75 -4.58
N PHE A 127 1.44 -5.64 -4.47
CA PHE A 127 2.64 -5.48 -3.67
C PHE A 127 3.87 -5.66 -4.52
N TYR A 128 4.85 -4.78 -4.29
CA TYR A 128 6.19 -4.86 -4.87
C TYR A 128 7.21 -4.88 -3.76
N ILE A 129 8.30 -5.63 -3.95
CA ILE A 129 9.53 -5.49 -3.19
C ILE A 129 10.64 -5.18 -4.18
N PHE A 130 11.31 -4.05 -3.96
CA PHE A 130 12.46 -3.62 -4.73
C PHE A 130 13.72 -3.72 -3.87
N GLN A 131 14.79 -4.19 -4.46
CA GLN A 131 16.10 -4.28 -3.86
C GLN A 131 17.10 -3.37 -4.59
N TRP A 132 17.96 -2.69 -3.85
CA TRP A 132 19.08 -1.96 -4.40
C TRP A 132 20.18 -2.93 -4.86
N LEU A 133 20.43 -3.01 -6.17
CA LEU A 133 21.40 -3.91 -6.81
C LEU A 133 22.01 -3.22 -8.03
N ASP A 134 23.34 -3.32 -8.19
CA ASP A 134 24.05 -2.81 -9.36
C ASP A 134 23.73 -1.33 -9.66
N ASN A 135 23.73 -0.47 -8.65
CA ASN A 135 23.41 0.97 -8.71
C ASN A 135 22.01 1.29 -9.25
N THR A 136 21.05 0.41 -9.03
CA THR A 136 19.63 0.64 -9.39
C THR A 136 18.71 -0.18 -8.50
N PHE A 137 17.42 0.16 -8.49
CA PHE A 137 16.40 -0.67 -7.87
C PHE A 137 15.89 -1.73 -8.84
N LYS A 138 15.89 -2.99 -8.41
CA LYS A 138 15.33 -4.12 -9.16
C LYS A 138 14.12 -4.68 -8.42
N GLU A 139 13.03 -4.90 -9.13
CA GLU A 139 11.89 -5.65 -8.60
C GLU A 139 12.32 -7.10 -8.35
N ILE A 140 12.19 -7.55 -7.11
CA ILE A 140 12.51 -8.91 -6.69
C ILE A 140 11.27 -9.73 -6.36
N LEU A 141 10.16 -9.06 -6.00
CA LEU A 141 8.87 -9.69 -5.77
C LEU A 141 7.75 -8.79 -6.29
N PHE A 142 6.84 -9.39 -7.03
CA PHE A 142 5.55 -8.86 -7.39
C PHE A 142 4.45 -9.83 -6.94
N SER A 143 3.37 -9.31 -6.36
CA SER A 143 2.22 -10.12 -5.95
C SER A 143 0.93 -9.33 -6.06
N GLN A 144 -0.13 -10.01 -6.53
CA GLN A 144 -1.51 -9.50 -6.51
C GLN A 144 -2.38 -10.27 -5.50
N ASN A 145 -1.78 -10.95 -4.54
CA ASN A 145 -2.48 -11.43 -3.37
C ASN A 145 -2.90 -10.25 -2.48
N ASN A 146 -3.98 -10.38 -1.71
CA ASN A 146 -4.47 -9.27 -0.90
C ASN A 146 -3.86 -9.18 0.51
N ILE A 147 -2.98 -10.11 0.88
CA ILE A 147 -2.22 -10.08 2.14
C ILE A 147 -0.73 -10.24 1.84
N LEU A 148 0.08 -9.37 2.43
CA LEU A 148 1.53 -9.48 2.50
C LEU A 148 1.96 -9.44 3.97
N GLY A 149 2.92 -10.26 4.35
CA GLY A 149 3.46 -10.22 5.71
C GLY A 149 4.92 -10.55 5.78
N ILE A 150 5.54 -10.14 6.88
CA ILE A 150 6.94 -10.38 7.16
C ILE A 150 7.07 -10.89 8.59
N LEU A 151 7.59 -12.09 8.74
CA LEU A 151 7.99 -12.63 10.03
C LEU A 151 9.51 -12.50 10.19
N ASP A 152 9.96 -12.34 11.43
CA ASP A 152 11.30 -11.92 11.82
C ASP A 152 11.62 -10.49 11.34
N TYR A 153 10.62 -9.62 11.47
CA TYR A 153 10.64 -8.23 11.02
C TYR A 153 11.84 -7.43 11.56
N ASN A 154 12.21 -7.65 12.83
CA ASN A 154 13.38 -7.00 13.44
C ASN A 154 14.72 -7.63 13.00
N ASN A 155 14.70 -8.50 12.01
CA ASN A 155 15.89 -9.04 11.39
C ASN A 155 16.82 -9.80 12.37
N SER A 156 16.24 -10.42 13.40
CA SER A 156 16.98 -11.19 14.41
C SER A 156 17.46 -12.53 13.88
N ARG A 157 16.75 -13.07 12.87
CA ARG A 157 17.03 -14.36 12.20
C ARG A 157 17.01 -14.16 10.67
N THR A 158 16.29 -15.02 9.97
CA THR A 158 16.09 -14.89 8.52
C THR A 158 14.65 -14.46 8.27
N PRO A 159 14.42 -13.18 7.90
CA PRO A 159 13.10 -12.70 7.58
C PRO A 159 12.45 -13.53 6.47
N LYS A 160 11.17 -13.82 6.64
CA LYS A 160 10.35 -14.53 5.67
C LYS A 160 9.24 -13.63 5.20
N VAL A 161 9.09 -13.53 3.89
CA VAL A 161 8.00 -12.80 3.26
C VAL A 161 6.89 -13.79 2.93
N PHE A 162 5.66 -13.44 3.26
CA PHE A 162 4.46 -14.23 2.99
C PHE A 162 3.52 -13.44 2.10
N THR A 163 2.91 -14.09 1.12
CA THR A 163 1.79 -13.55 0.38
C THR A 163 0.67 -14.57 0.30
N THR A 164 -0.57 -14.14 0.52
CA THR A 164 -1.76 -14.99 0.45
C THR A 164 -3.00 -14.18 0.11
N ASN A 165 -4.08 -14.87 -0.30
CA ASN A 165 -5.40 -14.27 -0.35
C ASN A 165 -6.20 -14.68 0.90
N SER A 166 -6.85 -13.72 1.51
CA SER A 166 -7.69 -13.93 2.69
C SER A 166 -8.70 -15.05 2.49
N SER A 167 -9.30 -15.17 1.30
CA SER A 167 -10.30 -16.19 0.97
C SER A 167 -9.74 -17.60 0.79
N THR A 168 -8.43 -17.77 0.56
CA THR A 168 -7.82 -19.08 0.32
C THR A 168 -7.17 -19.69 1.56
N GLY A 169 -6.95 -18.87 2.59
CA GLY A 169 -6.27 -19.28 3.81
C GLY A 169 -4.87 -19.82 3.55
N ASP A 170 -4.39 -20.71 4.41
CA ASP A 170 -3.02 -21.27 4.32
C ASP A 170 -2.75 -22.05 3.03
N LYS A 171 -3.77 -22.55 2.33
CA LYS A 171 -3.60 -23.31 1.08
C LYS A 171 -3.07 -22.49 -0.08
N GLY A 172 -3.29 -21.19 -0.05
CA GLY A 172 -2.83 -20.25 -1.07
C GLY A 172 -1.61 -19.44 -0.63
N THR A 173 -0.96 -19.80 0.47
CA THR A 173 0.17 -19.03 1.00
C THR A 173 1.45 -19.36 0.25
N ASN A 174 2.07 -18.33 -0.28
CA ASN A 174 3.44 -18.37 -0.78
C ASN A 174 4.37 -17.77 0.26
N SER A 175 5.55 -18.35 0.39
CA SER A 175 6.57 -17.87 1.33
C SER A 175 7.94 -17.80 0.68
N TYR A 176 8.69 -16.75 1.04
CA TYR A 176 9.96 -16.42 0.41
C TYR A 176 11.01 -16.04 1.44
N ILE A 177 12.26 -16.29 1.10
CA ILE A 177 13.45 -15.80 1.80
C ILE A 177 14.27 -15.00 0.81
N LEU A 178 14.73 -13.83 1.24
CA LEU A 178 15.66 -13.02 0.46
C LEU A 178 17.10 -13.39 0.82
N ASN A 179 17.85 -13.80 -0.18
CA ASN A 179 19.31 -13.90 -0.10
C ASN A 179 19.91 -12.58 -0.61
N SER A 180 21.24 -12.43 -0.53
CA SER A 180 21.94 -11.18 -0.90
C SER A 180 21.52 -10.60 -2.27
N ASN A 181 21.23 -11.42 -3.26
CA ASN A 181 20.94 -10.95 -4.64
C ASN A 181 19.73 -11.63 -5.29
N SER A 182 18.96 -12.45 -4.57
CA SER A 182 17.83 -13.18 -5.14
C SER A 182 16.81 -13.55 -4.08
N ILE A 183 15.55 -13.61 -4.50
CA ILE A 183 14.47 -14.16 -3.70
C ILE A 183 14.35 -15.67 -3.97
N LYS A 184 14.18 -16.44 -2.91
CA LYS A 184 13.99 -17.89 -2.99
C LYS A 184 12.59 -18.24 -2.52
N ASP A 185 11.82 -18.89 -3.36
CA ASP A 185 10.54 -19.48 -3.00
C ASP A 185 10.75 -20.70 -2.08
N ILE A 186 10.11 -20.67 -0.91
CA ILE A 186 10.11 -21.75 0.09
C ILE A 186 8.69 -22.26 0.40
N SER A 187 7.72 -21.96 -0.46
CA SER A 187 6.29 -22.29 -0.27
C SER A 187 6.05 -23.80 -0.09
N PHE A 188 6.93 -24.62 -0.62
CA PHE A 188 6.88 -26.09 -0.46
C PHE A 188 6.96 -26.55 1.01
N SER A 189 7.49 -25.74 1.92
CA SER A 189 7.63 -26.07 3.35
C SER A 189 6.32 -25.93 4.14
N LYS A 190 5.19 -25.61 3.48
CA LYS A 190 3.85 -25.46 4.08
C LYS A 190 3.87 -24.66 5.38
N GLN A 191 4.38 -23.47 5.32
CA GLN A 191 4.38 -22.58 6.46
C GLN A 191 3.00 -21.94 6.60
N SER A 192 2.38 -22.07 7.77
CA SER A 192 1.14 -21.37 8.11
C SER A 192 1.47 -19.94 8.56
N ILE A 193 0.61 -19.02 8.23
CA ILE A 193 0.65 -17.66 8.79
C ILE A 193 -0.04 -17.72 10.15
N PRO A 194 0.69 -17.43 11.25
CA PRO A 194 0.09 -17.40 12.57
C PRO A 194 -1.11 -16.44 12.59
N SER A 195 -2.18 -16.79 13.27
CA SER A 195 -3.41 -16.00 13.40
C SER A 195 -4.27 -15.78 12.16
N LEU A 196 -3.89 -16.25 10.97
CA LEU A 196 -4.63 -15.99 9.73
C LEU A 196 -6.12 -16.37 9.84
N GLY A 197 -6.45 -17.49 10.49
CA GLY A 197 -7.83 -17.93 10.70
C GLY A 197 -8.67 -16.93 11.50
N ASN A 198 -8.12 -16.41 12.59
CA ASN A 198 -8.79 -15.42 13.44
C ASN A 198 -8.91 -14.06 12.74
N ILE A 199 -7.89 -13.66 11.98
CA ILE A 199 -7.95 -12.46 11.14
C ILE A 199 -9.00 -12.62 10.03
N GLN A 200 -9.10 -13.79 9.39
CA GLN A 200 -10.14 -14.04 8.40
C GLN A 200 -11.54 -13.94 9.02
N THR A 201 -11.71 -14.47 10.22
CA THR A 201 -12.98 -14.36 10.96
C THR A 201 -13.29 -12.89 11.26
N LEU A 202 -12.30 -12.08 11.69
CA LEU A 202 -12.47 -10.65 11.89
C LEU A 202 -12.86 -9.91 10.59
N ILE A 203 -12.20 -10.23 9.46
CA ILE A 203 -12.55 -9.68 8.15
C ILE A 203 -14.01 -9.99 7.84
N ASN A 204 -14.44 -11.24 7.98
CA ASN A 204 -15.81 -11.65 7.71
C ASN A 204 -16.83 -10.93 8.62
N LEU A 205 -16.46 -10.66 9.88
CA LEU A 205 -17.28 -9.88 10.81
C LEU A 205 -17.50 -8.44 10.33
N ILE A 206 -16.44 -7.81 9.84
CA ILE A 206 -16.51 -6.43 9.34
C ILE A 206 -17.30 -6.37 8.04
N GLU A 207 -17.13 -7.33 7.14
CA GLU A 207 -17.82 -7.41 5.84
C GLU A 207 -19.30 -7.85 5.96
N ALA A 208 -19.67 -8.51 7.07
CA ALA A 208 -21.04 -9.00 7.23
C ALA A 208 -22.07 -7.85 7.16
N ASP A 209 -23.16 -8.07 6.42
CA ASP A 209 -24.26 -7.11 6.27
C ASP A 209 -25.17 -7.01 7.52
N TYR A 210 -24.94 -7.83 8.54
CA TYR A 210 -25.77 -7.91 9.76
C TYR A 210 -24.88 -7.81 11.01
N GLU A 211 -25.50 -7.38 12.09
CA GLU A 211 -24.89 -7.41 13.41
C GLU A 211 -24.90 -8.84 13.95
N LEU A 212 -23.84 -9.20 14.69
CA LEU A 212 -23.78 -10.48 15.36
C LEU A 212 -24.30 -10.35 16.79
N ASP A 213 -25.06 -11.36 17.22
CA ASP A 213 -25.56 -11.44 18.59
C ASP A 213 -24.44 -11.68 19.60
N ASP A 214 -23.43 -12.49 19.23
CA ASP A 214 -22.30 -12.85 20.07
C ASP A 214 -20.96 -12.67 19.37
N ALA A 215 -19.93 -12.26 20.13
CA ALA A 215 -18.56 -12.21 19.64
C ALA A 215 -18.00 -13.64 19.46
N PRO A 216 -17.38 -13.96 18.31
CA PRO A 216 -16.71 -15.24 18.13
C PRO A 216 -15.50 -15.38 19.06
N ASP A 217 -15.09 -16.62 19.35
CA ASP A 217 -13.94 -16.92 20.21
C ASP A 217 -12.60 -16.69 19.47
N ILE A 218 -12.39 -15.47 18.99
CA ILE A 218 -11.14 -15.02 18.36
C ILE A 218 -10.43 -13.96 19.19
N PHE A 219 -11.07 -13.48 20.25
CA PHE A 219 -10.57 -12.41 21.11
C PHE A 219 -10.01 -12.95 22.41
N THR A 220 -9.01 -12.24 22.95
CA THR A 220 -8.52 -12.51 24.30
C THR A 220 -9.57 -12.12 25.33
N SER A 221 -9.56 -12.75 26.51
CA SER A 221 -10.47 -12.40 27.61
C SER A 221 -10.22 -11.01 28.20
N TYR A 222 -9.08 -10.40 27.90
CA TYR A 222 -8.67 -9.10 28.42
C TYR A 222 -8.70 -7.97 27.37
N ILE A 223 -9.23 -8.21 26.15
CA ILE A 223 -9.40 -7.14 25.16
C ILE A 223 -10.31 -6.05 25.73
N PRO A 224 -9.95 -4.75 25.61
CA PRO A 224 -10.77 -3.68 26.11
C PRO A 224 -12.15 -3.64 25.42
N SER A 225 -13.21 -3.49 26.20
CA SER A 225 -14.58 -3.42 25.66
C SER A 225 -14.80 -2.24 24.70
N GLU A 226 -14.05 -1.17 24.89
CA GLU A 226 -14.07 0.00 24.01
C GLU A 226 -13.52 -0.33 22.60
N GLU A 227 -12.48 -1.15 22.54
CA GLU A 227 -11.90 -1.62 21.27
C GLU A 227 -12.82 -2.63 20.56
N LEU A 228 -13.43 -3.56 21.30
CA LEU A 228 -14.49 -4.40 20.76
C LEU A 228 -15.67 -3.57 20.24
N GLY A 229 -16.04 -2.50 20.95
CA GLY A 229 -17.09 -1.58 20.53
C GLY A 229 -16.90 -0.98 19.15
N ILE A 230 -15.66 -0.92 18.63
CA ILE A 230 -15.39 -0.47 17.25
C ILE A 230 -16.16 -1.31 16.24
N LEU A 231 -16.22 -2.62 16.42
CA LEU A 231 -16.90 -3.55 15.50
C LEU A 231 -18.42 -3.36 15.51
N TRP A 232 -19.01 -3.16 16.70
CA TRP A 232 -20.47 -2.95 16.89
C TRP A 232 -20.91 -1.53 16.51
N ASN A 233 -19.98 -0.56 16.49
CA ASN A 233 -20.25 0.82 16.09
C ASN A 233 -20.00 1.07 14.59
N LEU A 234 -19.74 0.04 13.79
CA LEU A 234 -19.70 0.17 12.34
C LEU A 234 -21.13 0.41 11.84
N ASP A 235 -21.35 1.54 11.16
CA ASP A 235 -22.66 1.86 10.57
C ASP A 235 -22.92 1.00 9.33
N LYS A 236 -23.44 -0.20 9.56
CA LYS A 236 -23.81 -1.16 8.51
C LYS A 236 -25.18 -0.85 7.88
N SER A 237 -25.92 0.10 8.45
CA SER A 237 -27.18 0.56 7.88
C SER A 237 -27.00 1.55 6.73
N THR A 238 -25.84 2.22 6.68
CA THR A 238 -25.49 3.22 5.66
C THR A 238 -24.33 2.79 4.77
N TYR A 239 -23.41 1.99 5.33
CA TYR A 239 -22.18 1.64 4.64
C TYR A 239 -22.00 0.13 4.50
N ARG A 240 -21.44 -0.26 3.36
CA ARG A 240 -20.90 -1.60 3.13
C ARG A 240 -19.38 -1.53 3.23
N TYR A 241 -18.78 -2.55 3.85
CA TYR A 241 -17.36 -2.69 4.04
C TYR A 241 -16.86 -3.87 3.21
N SER A 242 -15.77 -3.69 2.48
CA SER A 242 -15.16 -4.73 1.64
C SER A 242 -13.66 -4.76 1.85
N PHE A 243 -13.13 -5.90 2.27
CA PHE A 243 -11.70 -6.07 2.52
C PHE A 243 -10.89 -5.91 1.23
N GLN A 244 -9.89 -5.05 1.30
CA GLN A 244 -9.07 -4.70 0.16
C GLN A 244 -7.67 -5.34 0.26
N LYS A 245 -6.94 -5.03 1.32
CA LYS A 245 -5.59 -5.54 1.55
C LYS A 245 -5.26 -5.64 3.03
N GLY A 246 -4.30 -6.51 3.34
CA GLY A 246 -3.72 -6.64 4.69
C GLY A 246 -2.21 -6.68 4.65
N TYR A 247 -1.62 -6.19 5.73
CA TYR A 247 -0.19 -6.27 5.97
C TYR A 247 0.06 -6.72 7.41
N PHE A 248 1.04 -7.61 7.62
CA PHE A 248 1.39 -8.03 8.98
C PHE A 248 2.89 -8.17 9.19
N TYR A 249 3.30 -8.04 10.46
CA TYR A 249 4.65 -8.33 10.92
C TYR A 249 4.64 -8.70 12.41
N ASP A 250 5.64 -9.45 12.83
CA ASP A 250 5.83 -9.82 14.23
C ASP A 250 6.51 -8.70 15.01
N ILE A 251 6.04 -8.45 16.23
CA ILE A 251 6.54 -7.38 17.11
C ILE A 251 7.23 -7.89 18.36
N SER A 252 6.97 -9.14 18.75
CA SER A 252 7.66 -9.76 19.86
C SER A 252 7.82 -11.28 19.67
N TRP A 253 8.81 -11.85 20.37
CA TRP A 253 9.19 -13.27 20.25
C TRP A 253 9.51 -13.87 21.61
N ASP A 254 9.34 -15.18 21.74
CA ASP A 254 9.84 -15.96 22.85
C ASP A 254 11.34 -16.27 22.72
N ASN A 255 11.90 -16.93 23.74
CA ASN A 255 13.32 -17.32 23.74
C ASN A 255 13.68 -18.35 22.64
N LEU A 256 12.70 -19.02 22.06
CA LEU A 256 12.88 -19.97 20.95
C LEU A 256 12.73 -19.27 19.59
N GLY A 257 12.31 -17.98 19.59
CA GLY A 257 12.08 -17.16 18.41
C GLY A 257 10.77 -17.43 17.71
N LYS A 258 9.78 -17.98 18.44
CA LYS A 258 8.40 -18.01 17.98
C LYS A 258 7.79 -16.64 18.21
N ALA A 259 7.10 -16.10 17.21
CA ALA A 259 6.39 -14.84 17.37
C ALA A 259 5.34 -14.96 18.47
N THR A 260 5.38 -14.07 19.44
CA THR A 260 4.40 -14.01 20.55
C THR A 260 3.37 -12.91 20.33
N SER A 261 3.71 -11.89 19.54
CA SER A 261 2.77 -10.86 19.13
C SER A 261 2.97 -10.52 17.66
N ILE A 262 1.84 -10.36 16.94
CA ILE A 262 1.81 -10.01 15.53
C ILE A 262 0.91 -8.81 15.35
N TYR A 263 1.39 -7.83 14.61
CA TYR A 263 0.65 -6.64 14.25
C TYR A 263 0.10 -6.78 12.83
N TRP A 264 -1.18 -6.46 12.68
CA TRP A 264 -1.89 -6.46 11.41
C TRP A 264 -2.46 -5.09 11.09
N VAL A 265 -2.39 -4.72 9.84
CA VAL A 265 -3.07 -3.55 9.28
C VAL A 265 -4.02 -4.07 8.21
N LEU A 266 -5.31 -3.83 8.39
CA LEU A 266 -6.37 -4.29 7.49
C LEU A 266 -7.05 -3.08 6.87
N SER A 267 -7.04 -2.97 5.55
CA SER A 267 -7.70 -1.89 4.81
C SER A 267 -8.98 -2.40 4.17
N PHE A 268 -10.07 -1.66 4.37
CA PHE A 268 -11.38 -1.92 3.81
C PHE A 268 -11.83 -0.72 2.98
N GLU A 269 -12.48 -1.01 1.88
CA GLU A 269 -13.28 -0.03 1.16
C GLU A 269 -14.62 0.15 1.89
N LYS A 270 -14.97 1.40 2.19
CA LYS A 270 -16.23 1.79 2.83
C LYS A 270 -17.09 2.53 1.82
N ILE A 271 -18.18 1.93 1.38
CA ILE A 271 -19.07 2.46 0.35
C ILE A 271 -20.41 2.85 0.99
N ASN A 272 -20.81 4.11 0.78
CA ASN A 272 -22.17 4.53 1.11
C ASN A 272 -23.13 3.98 0.05
N PHE A 273 -23.98 3.02 0.43
CA PHE A 273 -24.91 2.42 -0.50
C PHE A 273 -26.28 3.14 -0.56
N ILE A 274 -26.52 4.09 0.36
CA ILE A 274 -27.71 4.96 0.32
C ILE A 274 -27.50 6.12 -0.64
N ASP A 275 -26.28 6.72 -0.62
CA ASP A 275 -25.93 7.82 -1.52
C ASP A 275 -24.73 7.42 -2.40
N SER A 276 -25.04 7.00 -3.61
CA SER A 276 -24.06 6.56 -4.61
C SER A 276 -23.20 7.68 -5.20
N ASN A 277 -23.46 8.95 -4.87
CA ASN A 277 -22.63 10.08 -5.33
C ASN A 277 -21.37 10.25 -4.49
N ASN A 278 -21.33 9.67 -3.29
CA ASN A 278 -20.15 9.73 -2.45
C ASN A 278 -19.09 8.75 -2.96
N ALA A 279 -17.87 9.25 -3.11
CA ALA A 279 -16.74 8.38 -3.43
C ALA A 279 -16.50 7.37 -2.29
N PRO A 280 -16.03 6.15 -2.60
CA PRO A 280 -15.61 5.21 -1.58
C PRO A 280 -14.51 5.82 -0.69
N GLU A 281 -14.55 5.47 0.60
CA GLU A 281 -13.57 5.88 1.60
C GLU A 281 -12.73 4.66 2.02
N GLU A 282 -11.51 4.89 2.52
CA GLU A 282 -10.71 3.84 3.16
C GLU A 282 -11.03 3.78 4.66
N LEU A 283 -11.27 2.57 5.17
CA LEU A 283 -11.30 2.25 6.58
C LEU A 283 -10.09 1.39 6.90
N THR A 284 -9.22 1.87 7.80
CA THR A 284 -8.06 1.10 8.26
C THR A 284 -8.28 0.62 9.70
N ILE A 285 -8.09 -0.68 9.91
CA ILE A 285 -8.16 -1.33 11.22
C ILE A 285 -6.79 -1.92 11.55
N HIS A 286 -6.26 -1.52 12.70
CA HIS A 286 -5.02 -2.04 13.26
C HIS A 286 -5.36 -3.10 14.30
N VAL A 287 -4.70 -4.25 14.24
CA VAL A 287 -4.99 -5.40 15.11
C VAL A 287 -3.70 -5.93 15.70
N ILE A 288 -3.69 -6.18 17.01
CA ILE A 288 -2.64 -6.93 17.68
C ILE A 288 -3.18 -8.31 18.03
N VAL A 289 -2.42 -9.32 17.64
CA VAL A 289 -2.73 -10.71 17.94
C VAL A 289 -1.64 -11.26 18.85
N ASN A 290 -2.02 -11.81 19.98
CA ASN A 290 -1.09 -12.40 20.93
C ASN A 290 -1.22 -13.91 20.96
N LEU A 291 -0.09 -14.58 21.20
CA LEU A 291 -0.03 -16.00 21.47
C LEU A 291 -0.55 -16.27 22.88
N GLU A 292 -1.63 -17.04 22.98
CA GLU A 292 -2.24 -17.48 24.22
C GLU A 292 -1.77 -18.91 24.59
N GLU A 293 -2.35 -19.44 25.64
CA GLU A 293 -2.15 -20.85 26.03
C GLU A 293 -2.55 -21.79 24.89
N LEU A 294 -1.99 -22.99 24.86
CA LEU A 294 -2.24 -24.02 23.84
C LEU A 294 -1.82 -23.65 22.41
N ASP A 295 -0.90 -22.69 22.28
CA ASP A 295 -0.39 -22.24 20.97
C ASP A 295 -1.45 -21.58 20.07
N GLU A 296 -2.50 -21.04 20.66
CA GLU A 296 -3.54 -20.28 19.93
C GLU A 296 -3.20 -18.81 19.88
N TYR A 297 -3.44 -18.17 18.72
CA TYR A 297 -3.30 -16.74 18.59
C TYR A 297 -4.67 -16.09 18.66
N LYS A 298 -4.86 -15.15 19.59
CA LYS A 298 -6.11 -14.40 19.77
C LYS A 298 -5.90 -12.90 19.64
N ILE A 299 -6.91 -12.20 19.17
CA ILE A 299 -6.91 -10.75 18.99
C ILE A 299 -6.97 -10.09 20.37
N SER A 300 -5.95 -9.30 20.69
CA SER A 300 -5.80 -8.63 21.98
C SER A 300 -6.04 -7.12 21.89
N SER A 301 -6.01 -6.53 20.70
CA SER A 301 -6.28 -5.10 20.48
C SER A 301 -6.82 -4.85 19.09
N ILE A 302 -7.75 -3.90 18.97
CA ILE A 302 -8.31 -3.39 17.72
C ILE A 302 -8.36 -1.86 17.81
N ILE A 303 -7.75 -1.19 16.84
CA ILE A 303 -7.74 0.27 16.75
C ILE A 303 -8.22 0.67 15.36
N LYS A 304 -9.14 1.62 15.29
CA LYS A 304 -9.64 2.21 14.06
C LYS A 304 -8.94 3.56 13.83
N ASN A 305 -8.41 3.75 12.65
CA ASN A 305 -7.92 5.05 12.16
C ASN A 305 -8.92 5.69 11.21
#